data_3a6dacfbe3dd14514ca77effb863e7db
#
_entry.id   3a6dacfbe3dd14514ca77effb863e7db
#
_cell.length_a   1.000
_cell.length_b   1.000
_cell.length_c   1.000
_cell.angle_alpha   90.00
_cell.angle_beta   90.00
_cell.angle_gamma   90.00
#
_symmetry.space_group_name_H-M   'P 1'
#
loop_
_entity.id
_entity.type
_entity.pdbx_description
1 polymer ?
#
loop_
_entity_poly.entity_id
_entity_poly.type
_entity_poly.pdbx_seq_one_letter_code
_entity_poly.pdbx_strand_id
1 'polypeptide(L)'
;FLSSLSGISKGVAYVAISGVCWGFHGVMIKYALGLGASFMQIFLVEVLFACIFFSLFWSKFFKQIRPSGFSQWFRLLLIGLATVGVGYFLFLSYSLGPVAIPATLMFLYLPVVYGLSLLKKDEHLSFIKTAAITFVLFGAALTTQIFTTFDEKNILASVITATCASMCYAIVFILTPNV
;
A
#
# COMPACT_ATOMS: atom_id res chain seq x y z
N PHE A 1 -31.70 6.84 8.85
CA PHE A 1 -31.08 5.51 8.84
C PHE A 1 -30.85 4.99 7.41
N LEU A 2 -31.87 5.07 6.51
CA LEU A 2 -31.72 4.64 5.09
C LEU A 2 -30.74 5.51 4.30
N SER A 3 -30.63 6.80 4.60
CA SER A 3 -29.66 7.70 3.96
C SER A 3 -28.21 7.39 4.39
N SER A 4 -27.98 6.95 5.63
CA SER A 4 -26.66 6.53 6.11
C SER A 4 -26.23 5.19 5.51
N LEU A 5 -27.17 4.26 5.30
CA LEU A 5 -26.90 2.99 4.61
C LEU A 5 -26.50 3.21 3.14
N SER A 6 -27.10 4.18 2.45
CA SER A 6 -26.70 4.52 1.06
C SER A 6 -25.29 5.09 0.98
N GLY A 7 -24.83 5.83 1.99
CA GLY A 7 -23.47 6.34 2.09
C GLY A 7 -22.43 5.22 2.33
N ILE A 8 -22.75 4.31 3.24
CA ILE A 8 -21.89 3.15 3.55
C ILE A 8 -21.76 2.23 2.32
N SER A 9 -22.87 1.95 1.61
CA SER A 9 -22.82 1.09 0.41
C SER A 9 -21.96 1.71 -0.71
N LYS A 10 -22.00 3.02 -0.90
CA LYS A 10 -21.13 3.73 -1.87
C LYS A 10 -19.66 3.66 -1.46
N GLY A 11 -19.35 3.87 -0.18
CA GLY A 11 -17.99 3.74 0.33
C GLY A 11 -17.42 2.34 0.11
N VAL A 12 -18.20 1.30 0.43
CA VAL A 12 -17.81 -0.10 0.18
C VAL A 12 -17.58 -0.35 -1.31
N ALA A 13 -18.44 0.16 -2.19
CA ALA A 13 -18.28 0.01 -3.63
C ALA A 13 -16.98 0.67 -4.14
N TYR A 14 -16.65 1.89 -3.67
CA TYR A 14 -15.39 2.55 -4.04
C TYR A 14 -14.17 1.77 -3.56
N VAL A 15 -14.20 1.24 -2.34
CA VAL A 15 -13.11 0.41 -1.81
C VAL A 15 -12.95 -0.87 -2.62
N ALA A 16 -14.06 -1.52 -2.98
CA ALA A 16 -14.03 -2.73 -3.80
C ALA A 16 -13.44 -2.46 -5.20
N ILE A 17 -13.86 -1.39 -5.87
CA ILE A 17 -13.33 -0.98 -7.18
C ILE A 17 -11.83 -0.67 -7.06
N SER A 18 -11.43 0.08 -6.05
CA SER A 18 -10.03 0.38 -5.78
C SER A 18 -9.21 -0.90 -5.58
N GLY A 19 -9.73 -1.87 -4.82
CA GLY A 19 -9.09 -3.17 -4.60
C GLY A 19 -8.89 -3.96 -5.90
N VAL A 20 -9.88 -3.96 -6.78
CA VAL A 20 -9.77 -4.59 -8.11
C VAL A 20 -8.69 -3.90 -8.95
N CYS A 21 -8.67 -2.57 -9.01
CA CYS A 21 -7.64 -1.80 -9.71
C CYS A 21 -6.23 -2.11 -9.17
N TRP A 22 -6.09 -2.18 -7.85
CA TRP A 22 -4.83 -2.57 -7.19
C TRP A 22 -4.40 -4.00 -7.53
N GLY A 23 -5.35 -4.93 -7.64
CA GLY A 23 -5.06 -6.30 -8.05
C GLY A 23 -4.45 -6.40 -9.45
N PHE A 24 -4.90 -5.58 -10.38
CA PHE A 24 -4.35 -5.51 -11.74
C PHE A 24 -2.99 -4.79 -11.81
N HIS A 25 -2.69 -3.90 -10.87
CA HIS A 25 -1.50 -3.05 -10.89
C HIS A 25 -0.20 -3.87 -11.01
N GLY A 26 0.01 -4.87 -10.16
CA GLY A 26 1.21 -5.71 -10.20
C GLY A 26 1.39 -6.48 -11.51
N VAL A 27 0.29 -6.96 -12.10
CA VAL A 27 0.29 -7.67 -13.39
C VAL A 27 0.69 -6.71 -14.52
N MET A 28 0.15 -5.50 -14.54
CA MET A 28 0.48 -4.47 -15.53
C MET A 28 1.95 -4.05 -15.46
N ILE A 29 2.49 -3.88 -14.25
CA ILE A 29 3.92 -3.58 -14.06
C ILE A 29 4.77 -4.70 -14.63
N LYS A 30 4.44 -5.96 -14.31
CA LYS A 30 5.21 -7.12 -14.79
C LYS A 30 5.14 -7.24 -16.30
N TYR A 31 4.01 -6.96 -16.90
CA TYR A 31 3.85 -6.92 -18.35
C TYR A 31 4.73 -5.84 -18.98
N ALA A 32 4.73 -4.61 -18.43
CA ALA A 32 5.57 -3.52 -18.93
C ALA A 32 7.07 -3.81 -18.79
N LEU A 33 7.49 -4.44 -17.67
CA LEU A 33 8.86 -4.93 -17.49
C LEU A 33 9.24 -5.98 -18.55
N GLY A 34 8.31 -6.87 -18.89
CA GLY A 34 8.49 -7.88 -19.94
C GLY A 34 8.64 -7.30 -21.34
N LEU A 35 8.08 -6.11 -21.59
CA LEU A 35 8.28 -5.33 -22.82
C LEU A 35 9.61 -4.56 -22.85
N GLY A 36 10.44 -4.68 -21.83
CA GLY A 36 11.76 -4.04 -21.75
C GLY A 36 11.78 -2.66 -21.08
N ALA A 37 10.67 -2.22 -20.49
CA ALA A 37 10.66 -1.01 -19.68
C ALA A 37 11.43 -1.25 -18.36
N SER A 38 12.22 -0.27 -17.90
CA SER A 38 12.84 -0.35 -16.59
C SER A 38 11.82 -0.01 -15.48
N PHE A 39 12.01 -0.57 -14.27
CA PHE A 39 11.14 -0.25 -13.15
C PHE A 39 11.10 1.25 -12.86
N MET A 40 12.22 1.96 -13.04
CA MET A 40 12.30 3.41 -12.83
C MET A 40 11.46 4.18 -13.83
N GLN A 41 11.44 3.77 -15.10
CA GLN A 41 10.59 4.40 -16.12
C GLN A 41 9.10 4.25 -15.78
N ILE A 42 8.68 3.04 -15.40
CA ILE A 42 7.28 2.78 -15.03
C ILE A 42 6.92 3.61 -13.80
N PHE A 43 7.74 3.59 -12.77
CA PHE A 43 7.55 4.37 -11.54
C PHE A 43 7.45 5.87 -11.81
N LEU A 44 8.35 6.45 -12.59
CA LEU A 44 8.32 7.88 -12.93
C LEU A 44 7.07 8.26 -13.72
N VAL A 45 6.65 7.44 -14.66
CA VAL A 45 5.42 7.66 -15.43
C VAL A 45 4.21 7.66 -14.49
N GLU A 46 4.10 6.71 -13.57
CA GLU A 46 3.01 6.66 -12.60
C GLU A 46 3.00 7.89 -11.70
N VAL A 47 4.16 8.29 -11.15
CA VAL A 47 4.27 9.49 -10.32
C VAL A 47 3.87 10.75 -11.09
N LEU A 48 4.30 10.89 -12.35
CA LEU A 48 3.93 12.02 -13.20
C LEU A 48 2.41 12.07 -13.45
N PHE A 49 1.79 10.94 -13.80
CA PHE A 49 0.34 10.86 -13.97
C PHE A 49 -0.41 11.19 -12.68
N ALA A 50 0.06 10.68 -11.53
CA ALA A 50 -0.51 11.01 -10.24
C ALA A 50 -0.41 12.50 -9.94
N CYS A 51 0.75 13.13 -10.17
CA CYS A 51 0.95 14.57 -9.98
C CYS A 51 0.01 15.39 -10.87
N ILE A 52 -0.12 15.05 -12.15
CA ILE A 52 -1.02 15.74 -13.07
C ILE A 52 -2.47 15.58 -12.60
N PHE A 53 -2.89 14.35 -12.30
CA PHE A 53 -4.26 14.06 -11.87
C PHE A 53 -4.62 14.81 -10.58
N PHE A 54 -3.78 14.74 -9.55
CA PHE A 54 -4.04 15.44 -8.29
C PHE A 54 -3.95 16.96 -8.43
N SER A 55 -3.11 17.49 -9.32
CA SER A 55 -3.03 18.92 -9.61
C SER A 55 -4.36 19.48 -10.18
N LEU A 56 -5.03 18.70 -11.03
CA LEU A 56 -6.34 19.10 -11.58
C LEU A 56 -7.43 19.23 -10.50
N PHE A 57 -7.34 18.44 -9.43
CA PHE A 57 -8.29 18.45 -8.33
C PHE A 57 -7.84 19.32 -7.14
N TRP A 58 -6.58 19.79 -7.15
CA TRP A 58 -5.98 20.55 -6.05
C TRP A 58 -6.81 21.75 -5.61
N SER A 59 -7.26 22.57 -6.55
CA SER A 59 -8.03 23.79 -6.27
C SER A 59 -9.35 23.51 -5.55
N LYS A 60 -9.97 22.36 -5.80
CA LYS A 60 -11.24 21.94 -5.21
C LYS A 60 -11.07 21.39 -3.79
N PHE A 61 -10.04 20.59 -3.57
CA PHE A 61 -9.79 19.92 -2.28
C PHE A 61 -8.99 20.77 -1.31
N PHE A 62 -8.07 21.59 -1.78
CA PHE A 62 -7.20 22.41 -0.94
C PHE A 62 -7.95 23.41 -0.05
N LYS A 63 -9.11 23.92 -0.53
CA LYS A 63 -9.96 24.82 0.28
C LYS A 63 -10.58 24.12 1.49
N GLN A 64 -10.77 22.80 1.42
CA GLN A 64 -11.39 22.00 2.48
C GLN A 64 -10.36 21.44 3.48
N ILE A 65 -9.12 21.21 3.02
CA ILE A 65 -8.05 20.54 3.81
C ILE A 65 -6.90 21.55 3.97
N ARG A 66 -7.16 22.68 4.65
CA ARG A 66 -6.10 23.65 4.91
C ARG A 66 -5.37 23.25 6.19
N PRO A 67 -4.11 22.78 6.12
CA PRO A 67 -3.37 22.45 7.32
C PRO A 67 -3.19 23.70 8.18
N SER A 68 -3.54 23.61 9.46
CA SER A 68 -3.60 24.75 10.37
C SER A 68 -2.27 25.00 11.11
N GLY A 69 -1.22 24.20 10.88
CA GLY A 69 0.05 24.39 11.55
C GLY A 69 1.22 23.59 10.98
N PHE A 70 2.44 23.96 11.39
CA PHE A 70 3.68 23.33 10.93
C PHE A 70 3.70 21.79 11.17
N SER A 71 3.14 21.35 12.29
CA SER A 71 3.07 19.91 12.61
C SER A 71 2.26 19.11 11.61
N GLN A 72 1.14 19.67 11.11
CA GLN A 72 0.33 19.01 10.09
C GLN A 72 1.03 18.98 8.73
N TRP A 73 1.70 20.07 8.34
CA TRP A 73 2.52 20.10 7.13
C TRP A 73 3.64 19.06 7.17
N PHE A 74 4.32 18.94 8.31
CA PHE A 74 5.37 17.94 8.47
C PHE A 74 4.84 16.51 8.38
N ARG A 75 3.68 16.23 8.97
CA ARG A 75 3.01 14.92 8.83
C ARG A 75 2.63 14.61 7.39
N LEU A 76 2.05 15.59 6.68
CA LEU A 76 1.71 15.43 5.27
C LEU A 76 2.96 15.14 4.42
N LEU A 77 4.07 15.82 4.69
CA LEU A 77 5.34 15.55 4.04
C LEU A 77 5.82 14.12 4.29
N LEU A 78 5.77 13.67 5.55
CA LEU A 78 6.16 12.30 5.91
C LEU A 78 5.26 11.25 5.24
N ILE A 79 3.94 11.48 5.20
CA ILE A 79 3.00 10.61 4.49
C ILE A 79 3.34 10.57 3.00
N GLY A 80 3.60 11.72 2.39
CA GLY A 80 3.99 11.81 0.99
C GLY A 80 5.29 11.06 0.69
N LEU A 81 6.33 11.26 1.49
CA LEU A 81 7.61 10.54 1.37
C LEU A 81 7.44 9.03 1.56
N ALA A 82 6.65 8.62 2.55
CA ALA A 82 6.37 7.22 2.79
C ALA A 82 5.59 6.60 1.60
N THR A 83 4.63 7.32 1.02
CA THR A 83 3.87 6.86 -0.16
C THR A 83 4.77 6.68 -1.39
N VAL A 84 5.68 7.63 -1.62
CA VAL A 84 6.71 7.50 -2.68
C VAL A 84 7.62 6.30 -2.40
N GLY A 85 8.01 6.09 -1.14
CA GLY A 85 8.77 4.92 -0.71
C GLY A 85 8.04 3.60 -0.98
N VAL A 86 6.74 3.54 -0.71
CA VAL A 86 5.90 2.36 -1.05
C VAL A 86 6.01 2.05 -2.53
N GLY A 87 5.75 3.02 -3.40
CA GLY A 87 5.81 2.85 -4.84
C GLY A 87 7.19 2.39 -5.29
N TYR A 88 8.24 3.11 -4.91
CA TYR A 88 9.61 2.79 -5.30
C TYR A 88 10.03 1.37 -4.92
N PHE A 89 9.88 0.99 -3.67
CA PHE A 89 10.27 -0.34 -3.20
C PHE A 89 9.39 -1.46 -3.77
N LEU A 90 8.11 -1.18 -3.99
CA LEU A 90 7.18 -2.13 -4.58
C LEU A 90 7.54 -2.42 -6.04
N PHE A 91 7.78 -1.39 -6.85
CA PHE A 91 8.19 -1.55 -8.25
C PHE A 91 9.54 -2.24 -8.39
N LEU A 92 10.48 -1.88 -7.52
CA LEU A 92 11.77 -2.56 -7.45
C LEU A 92 11.59 -4.05 -7.12
N SER A 93 10.73 -4.38 -6.17
CA SER A 93 10.42 -5.77 -5.83
C SER A 93 9.80 -6.54 -7.00
N TYR A 94 8.88 -5.93 -7.76
CA TYR A 94 8.32 -6.53 -8.98
C TYR A 94 9.36 -6.76 -10.07
N SER A 95 10.40 -5.93 -10.15
CA SER A 95 11.49 -6.13 -11.11
C SER A 95 12.42 -7.29 -10.73
N LEU A 96 12.58 -7.56 -9.44
CA LEU A 96 13.52 -8.54 -8.90
C LEU A 96 12.92 -9.94 -8.75
N GLY A 97 11.60 -10.07 -8.60
CA GLY A 97 10.96 -11.34 -8.31
C GLY A 97 9.58 -11.52 -8.94
N PRO A 98 8.94 -12.67 -8.71
CA PRO A 98 7.57 -12.94 -9.15
C PRO A 98 6.57 -12.01 -8.44
N VAL A 99 5.48 -11.66 -9.14
CA VAL A 99 4.43 -10.73 -8.65
C VAL A 99 3.85 -11.17 -7.30
N ALA A 100 3.79 -12.48 -7.07
CA ALA A 100 3.24 -13.04 -5.85
C ALA A 100 3.98 -12.58 -4.58
N ILE A 101 5.32 -12.42 -4.61
CA ILE A 101 6.13 -12.02 -3.45
C ILE A 101 5.74 -10.62 -2.95
N PRO A 102 5.86 -9.54 -3.75
CA PRO A 102 5.50 -8.21 -3.26
C PRO A 102 4.00 -8.07 -2.97
N ALA A 103 3.13 -8.71 -3.76
CA ALA A 103 1.69 -8.68 -3.51
C ALA A 103 1.32 -9.25 -2.13
N THR A 104 2.04 -10.29 -1.70
CA THR A 104 1.83 -10.96 -0.41
C THR A 104 2.46 -10.19 0.75
N LEU A 105 3.74 -9.83 0.59
CA LEU A 105 4.48 -9.17 1.66
C LEU A 105 3.96 -7.77 1.97
N MET A 106 3.23 -7.15 1.04
CA MET A 106 2.52 -5.91 1.34
C MET A 106 1.57 -6.05 2.53
N PHE A 107 0.94 -7.21 2.74
CA PHE A 107 0.03 -7.42 3.88
C PHE A 107 0.72 -7.45 5.24
N LEU A 108 2.07 -7.50 5.31
CA LEU A 108 2.80 -7.38 6.57
C LEU A 108 2.57 -6.05 7.29
N TYR A 109 2.09 -5.00 6.60
CA TYR A 109 1.71 -3.76 7.29
C TYR A 109 0.58 -3.97 8.30
N LEU A 110 -0.33 -4.93 8.07
CA LEU A 110 -1.48 -5.19 8.96
C LEU A 110 -1.07 -5.55 10.39
N PRO A 111 -0.23 -6.59 10.62
CA PRO A 111 0.21 -6.90 11.98
C PRO A 111 1.06 -5.79 12.60
N VAL A 112 1.82 -5.04 11.80
CA VAL A 112 2.63 -3.91 12.30
C VAL A 112 1.72 -2.80 12.80
N VAL A 113 0.73 -2.36 12.01
CA VAL A 113 -0.22 -1.31 12.39
C VAL A 113 -1.04 -1.77 13.59
N TYR A 114 -1.55 -3.00 13.59
CA TYR A 114 -2.33 -3.54 14.71
C TYR A 114 -1.50 -3.63 15.98
N GLY A 115 -0.26 -4.15 15.92
CA GLY A 115 0.65 -4.23 17.05
C GLY A 115 0.97 -2.86 17.65
N LEU A 116 1.22 -1.85 16.81
CA LEU A 116 1.46 -0.48 17.27
C LEU A 116 0.21 0.15 17.89
N SER A 117 -0.98 -0.10 17.35
CA SER A 117 -2.24 0.36 17.94
C SER A 117 -2.51 -0.25 19.32
N LEU A 118 -2.14 -1.54 19.50
CA LEU A 118 -2.21 -2.18 20.83
C LEU A 118 -1.20 -1.57 21.81
N LEU A 119 0.03 -1.29 21.38
CA LEU A 119 1.06 -0.67 22.21
C LEU A 119 0.68 0.75 22.65
N LYS A 120 0.03 1.51 21.77
CA LYS A 120 -0.49 2.85 22.07
C LYS A 120 -1.76 2.84 22.91
N LYS A 121 -2.34 1.67 23.16
CA LYS A 121 -3.64 1.48 23.84
C LYS A 121 -4.81 2.15 23.11
N ASP A 122 -4.65 2.42 21.83
CA ASP A 122 -5.73 2.94 20.97
C ASP A 122 -6.76 1.85 20.65
N GLU A 123 -6.36 0.58 20.76
CA GLU A 123 -7.22 -0.58 20.56
C GLU A 123 -7.02 -1.64 21.65
N HIS A 124 -8.04 -2.51 21.81
CA HIS A 124 -7.98 -3.68 22.66
C HIS A 124 -7.67 -4.93 21.82
N LEU A 125 -6.97 -5.88 22.45
CA LEU A 125 -6.67 -7.15 21.80
C LEU A 125 -7.99 -7.89 21.50
N SER A 126 -8.26 -8.08 20.21
CA SER A 126 -9.47 -8.75 19.73
C SER A 126 -9.09 -10.05 19.04
N PHE A 127 -9.65 -11.17 19.53
CA PHE A 127 -9.44 -12.48 18.93
C PHE A 127 -9.84 -12.50 17.44
N ILE A 128 -10.94 -11.83 17.09
CA ILE A 128 -11.45 -11.77 15.72
C ILE A 128 -10.45 -11.04 14.80
N LYS A 129 -9.91 -9.89 15.24
CA LYS A 129 -8.92 -9.12 14.45
C LYS A 129 -7.63 -9.92 14.29
N THR A 130 -7.14 -10.53 15.36
CA THR A 130 -5.94 -11.37 15.32
C THR A 130 -6.11 -12.56 14.40
N ALA A 131 -7.24 -13.28 14.50
CA ALA A 131 -7.55 -14.38 13.61
C ALA A 131 -7.64 -13.92 12.14
N ALA A 132 -8.32 -12.80 11.86
CA ALA A 132 -8.42 -12.26 10.50
C ALA A 132 -7.04 -11.93 9.90
N ILE A 133 -6.14 -11.28 10.66
CA ILE A 133 -4.78 -10.98 10.22
C ILE A 133 -4.02 -12.28 9.94
N THR A 134 -4.13 -13.27 10.83
CA THR A 134 -3.47 -14.57 10.65
C THR A 134 -3.97 -15.29 9.41
N PHE A 135 -5.28 -15.27 9.14
CA PHE A 135 -5.85 -15.86 7.92
C PHE A 135 -5.37 -15.14 6.66
N VAL A 136 -5.30 -13.80 6.67
CA VAL A 136 -4.78 -13.02 5.54
C VAL A 136 -3.32 -13.38 5.27
N LEU A 137 -2.47 -13.41 6.31
CA LEU A 137 -1.05 -13.76 6.17
C LEU A 137 -0.86 -15.21 5.70
N PHE A 138 -1.66 -16.14 6.21
CA PHE A 138 -1.62 -17.54 5.79
C PHE A 138 -2.07 -17.70 4.33
N GLY A 139 -3.20 -17.09 3.92
CA GLY A 139 -3.65 -17.07 2.54
C GLY A 139 -2.61 -16.44 1.61
N ALA A 140 -2.00 -15.37 2.06
CA ALA A 140 -0.93 -14.70 1.38
C ALA A 140 0.30 -15.64 1.20
N ALA A 141 0.75 -16.34 2.24
CA ALA A 141 1.84 -17.30 2.17
C ALA A 141 1.56 -18.46 1.21
N LEU A 142 0.32 -18.94 1.15
CA LEU A 142 -0.09 -19.99 0.20
C LEU A 142 -0.03 -19.53 -1.26
N THR A 143 -0.33 -18.26 -1.53
CA THR A 143 -0.32 -17.74 -2.91
C THR A 143 1.08 -17.46 -3.45
N THR A 144 2.08 -17.27 -2.59
CA THR A 144 3.45 -16.94 -3.01
C THR A 144 4.23 -18.11 -3.61
N GLN A 145 3.73 -19.33 -3.52
CA GLN A 145 4.51 -20.51 -3.94
C GLN A 145 5.96 -20.47 -3.39
N ILE A 146 6.12 -20.01 -2.15
CA ILE A 146 7.43 -19.87 -1.47
C ILE A 146 8.26 -21.16 -1.55
N PHE A 147 7.61 -22.29 -1.81
CA PHE A 147 8.21 -23.62 -1.89
C PHE A 147 8.69 -24.01 -3.30
N THR A 148 8.50 -23.18 -4.33
CA THR A 148 9.04 -23.44 -5.67
C THR A 148 10.47 -22.92 -5.78
N THR A 149 11.33 -23.70 -6.42
CA THR A 149 12.75 -23.38 -6.64
C THR A 149 12.91 -22.19 -7.58
N PHE A 150 13.15 -21.01 -7.01
CA PHE A 150 13.52 -19.80 -7.74
C PHE A 150 15.02 -19.51 -7.54
N ASP A 151 15.60 -18.66 -8.40
CA ASP A 151 16.97 -18.17 -8.25
C ASP A 151 17.11 -17.39 -6.93
N GLU A 152 17.85 -17.96 -5.96
CA GLU A 152 17.85 -17.53 -4.56
C GLU A 152 18.26 -16.07 -4.35
N LYS A 153 19.19 -15.54 -5.16
CA LYS A 153 19.72 -14.17 -4.97
C LYS A 153 18.70 -13.09 -5.26
N ASN A 154 17.95 -13.23 -6.35
CA ASN A 154 16.96 -12.23 -6.75
C ASN A 154 15.71 -12.26 -5.87
N ILE A 155 15.35 -13.43 -5.36
CA ILE A 155 14.23 -13.59 -4.44
C ILE A 155 14.47 -12.85 -3.12
N LEU A 156 15.64 -13.03 -2.51
CA LEU A 156 15.96 -12.37 -1.24
C LEU A 156 15.86 -10.82 -1.39
N ALA A 157 16.39 -10.28 -2.49
CA ALA A 157 16.29 -8.86 -2.78
C ALA A 157 14.82 -8.40 -2.97
N SER A 158 14.00 -9.20 -3.66
CA SER A 158 12.57 -8.94 -3.82
C SER A 158 11.83 -8.97 -2.47
N VAL A 159 12.14 -9.91 -1.60
CA VAL A 159 11.55 -10.01 -0.25
C VAL A 159 11.93 -8.80 0.61
N ILE A 160 13.20 -8.41 0.61
CA ILE A 160 13.67 -7.25 1.38
C ILE A 160 12.97 -5.98 0.90
N THR A 161 12.94 -5.73 -0.41
CA THR A 161 12.32 -4.53 -0.97
C THR A 161 10.80 -4.52 -0.75
N ALA A 162 10.10 -5.65 -0.90
CA ALA A 162 8.68 -5.75 -0.57
C ALA A 162 8.39 -5.48 0.91
N THR A 163 9.25 -5.97 1.81
CA THR A 163 9.13 -5.70 3.24
C THR A 163 9.35 -4.21 3.53
N CYS A 164 10.32 -3.56 2.91
CA CYS A 164 10.50 -2.10 3.01
C CYS A 164 9.26 -1.34 2.53
N ALA A 165 8.66 -1.75 1.40
CA ALA A 165 7.40 -1.16 0.91
C ALA A 165 6.28 -1.29 1.94
N SER A 166 6.13 -2.48 2.53
CA SER A 166 5.13 -2.73 3.57
C SER A 166 5.35 -1.86 4.82
N MET A 167 6.59 -1.66 5.26
CA MET A 167 6.91 -0.77 6.39
C MET A 167 6.58 0.70 6.07
N CYS A 168 6.92 1.17 4.87
CA CYS A 168 6.52 2.51 4.42
C CYS A 168 4.98 2.64 4.41
N TYR A 169 4.27 1.61 3.99
CA TYR A 169 2.80 1.61 3.98
C TYR A 169 2.22 1.63 5.39
N ALA A 170 2.82 0.91 6.35
CA ALA A 170 2.45 0.98 7.76
C ALA A 170 2.59 2.42 8.31
N ILE A 171 3.66 3.13 7.95
CA ILE A 171 3.87 4.53 8.34
C ILE A 171 2.74 5.42 7.82
N VAL A 172 2.32 5.24 6.56
CA VAL A 172 1.18 5.98 5.98
C VAL A 172 -0.08 5.77 6.83
N PHE A 173 -0.41 4.52 7.17
CA PHE A 173 -1.59 4.20 7.98
C PHE A 173 -1.53 4.77 9.40
N ILE A 174 -0.35 4.77 10.03
CA ILE A 174 -0.18 5.27 11.40
C ILE A 174 -0.29 6.80 11.47
N LEU A 175 0.15 7.50 10.42
CA LEU A 175 0.15 8.96 10.41
C LEU A 175 -1.17 9.56 9.92
N THR A 176 -1.92 8.84 9.06
CA THR A 176 -3.17 9.34 8.44
C THR A 176 -4.27 9.72 9.44
N PRO A 177 -4.56 8.97 10.52
CA PRO A 177 -5.64 9.31 11.44
C PRO A 177 -5.46 10.64 12.19
N ASN A 178 -4.26 11.20 12.16
CA ASN A 178 -3.90 12.42 12.90
C ASN A 178 -3.74 13.64 11.98
N VAL A 179 -4.15 13.55 10.74
CA VAL A 179 -4.19 14.61 9.73
C VAL A 179 -5.62 15.09 9.54
#